data_803399b133e68c6dac68ad5d036e9203
#
_entry.id   803399b133e68c6dac68ad5d036e9203
#
_cell.length_a   1.000
_cell.length_b   1.000
_cell.length_c   1.000
_cell.angle_alpha   90.00
_cell.angle_beta   90.00
_cell.angle_gamma   90.00
#
_symmetry.space_group_name_H-M   'P 1'
#
loop_
_entity.id
_entity.type
_entity.pdbx_description
1 polymer ?
#
loop_
_entity_poly.entity_id
_entity_poly.type
_entity_poly.pdbx_seq_one_letter_code
_entity_poly.pdbx_strand_id
1 'polypeptide(L)'
;MSGFIETEEQQALRKAVAAMAANYGQDYYLEKARAGEHTDELWSEAGKLGFIGVNLPEEDGGGGAGMYELSLVMEEMAAAGSALLMMVVSPAINGTIISKFGTEDQKKRWIPGIADGSITMAFAITEPDAGSNSHKITTTARRDGSDWILSGQKVYISGVDQAQAVLVVGRTEDHKTGNLKPALFVVPTDTPGLTYTKIPMEIVSPEFQFQLFLDEVRLPADALVGSEDAAIAQLFAGLNPERIMGAASAVGMGRFAIDKAVDYVKQRQVWKTPIGAHQGLSHPLAQNHIEIELAKLMMQKAASLYDAGDDVAAAEAANMAKYAAGEASVRAVDQAVQSLGGNGLTKEYGIASVLTASRLARIAPVSREMILNFVAQTSLGLPRSY
;
A
#
# COMPACT_ATOMS: atom_id res chain seq x y z
N MET A 1 -8.07 26.25 9.16
CA MET A 1 -6.73 25.90 9.65
C MET A 1 -6.83 24.88 10.78
N SER A 2 -7.24 23.66 10.51
CA SER A 2 -7.27 22.55 11.50
C SER A 2 -6.51 21.29 11.03
N GLY A 3 -5.59 21.44 10.11
CA GLY A 3 -4.92 20.30 9.44
C GLY A 3 -3.90 19.51 10.27
N PHE A 4 -3.76 19.77 11.56
CA PHE A 4 -2.85 19.04 12.45
C PHE A 4 -3.55 18.33 13.62
N ILE A 5 -4.86 18.54 13.77
CA ILE A 5 -5.67 17.92 14.83
C ILE A 5 -6.80 17.16 14.13
N GLU A 6 -6.87 15.86 14.37
CA GLU A 6 -7.95 15.01 13.86
C GLU A 6 -9.30 15.51 14.37
N THR A 7 -10.31 15.54 13.49
CA THR A 7 -11.69 15.88 13.85
C THR A 7 -12.28 14.83 14.78
N GLU A 8 -13.46 15.10 15.37
CA GLU A 8 -14.15 14.13 16.22
C GLU A 8 -14.53 12.88 15.42
N GLU A 9 -14.92 13.03 14.15
CA GLU A 9 -15.25 11.93 13.25
C GLU A 9 -14.01 11.09 12.95
N GLN A 10 -12.88 11.72 12.65
CA GLN A 10 -11.60 11.02 12.41
C GLN A 10 -11.12 10.26 13.63
N GLN A 11 -11.26 10.85 14.83
CA GLN A 11 -10.96 10.17 16.09
C GLN A 11 -11.91 9.00 16.36
N ALA A 12 -13.20 9.14 16.02
CA ALA A 12 -14.18 8.07 16.14
C ALA A 12 -13.86 6.92 15.17
N LEU A 13 -13.53 7.23 13.91
CA LEU A 13 -13.08 6.24 12.93
C LEU A 13 -11.86 5.48 13.44
N ARG A 14 -10.82 6.18 13.89
CA ARG A 14 -9.61 5.57 14.45
C ARG A 14 -9.92 4.59 15.59
N LYS A 15 -10.80 4.99 16.54
CA LYS A 15 -11.22 4.14 17.66
C LYS A 15 -11.99 2.91 17.17
N ALA A 16 -12.89 3.07 16.20
CA ALA A 16 -13.66 1.96 15.65
C ALA A 16 -12.78 0.93 14.94
N VAL A 17 -11.84 1.40 14.11
CA VAL A 17 -10.86 0.52 13.43
C VAL A 17 -9.97 -0.19 14.43
N ALA A 18 -9.42 0.52 15.41
CA ALA A 18 -8.56 -0.07 16.44
C ALA A 18 -9.32 -1.15 17.25
N ALA A 19 -10.59 -0.90 17.59
CA ALA A 19 -11.41 -1.87 18.30
C ALA A 19 -11.70 -3.13 17.46
N MET A 20 -11.99 -2.99 16.16
CA MET A 20 -12.16 -4.13 15.26
C MET A 20 -10.83 -4.89 15.09
N ALA A 21 -9.75 -4.19 14.77
CA ALA A 21 -8.45 -4.81 14.51
C ALA A 21 -7.89 -5.56 15.74
N ALA A 22 -8.20 -5.11 16.95
CA ALA A 22 -7.81 -5.77 18.21
C ALA A 22 -8.43 -7.18 18.37
N ASN A 23 -9.54 -7.48 17.70
CA ASN A 23 -10.15 -8.82 17.71
C ASN A 23 -9.33 -9.85 16.95
N TYR A 24 -8.45 -9.39 16.05
CA TYR A 24 -7.60 -10.21 15.18
C TYR A 24 -6.14 -10.16 15.62
N GLY A 25 -5.52 -9.01 15.51
CA GLY A 25 -4.15 -8.79 15.93
C GLY A 25 -3.09 -9.55 15.15
N GLN A 26 -1.84 -9.51 15.68
CA GLN A 26 -0.70 -10.14 15.04
C GLN A 26 -0.79 -11.68 15.00
N ASP A 27 -1.32 -12.31 16.04
CA ASP A 27 -1.33 -13.78 16.14
C ASP A 27 -2.20 -14.38 15.05
N TYR A 28 -3.42 -13.85 14.82
CA TYR A 28 -4.27 -14.23 13.71
C TYR A 28 -3.57 -14.01 12.35
N TYR A 29 -2.97 -12.83 12.15
CA TYR A 29 -2.28 -12.49 10.90
C TYR A 29 -1.13 -13.46 10.59
N LEU A 30 -0.30 -13.78 11.60
CA LEU A 30 0.81 -14.72 11.44
C LEU A 30 0.36 -16.17 11.29
N GLU A 31 -0.73 -16.58 11.92
CA GLU A 31 -1.32 -17.90 11.75
C GLU A 31 -1.77 -18.10 10.30
N LYS A 32 -2.57 -17.18 9.77
CA LYS A 32 -3.01 -17.19 8.36
C LYS A 32 -1.84 -17.19 7.38
N ALA A 33 -0.87 -16.30 7.58
CA ALA A 33 0.32 -16.22 6.73
C ALA A 33 1.12 -17.54 6.69
N ARG A 34 1.32 -18.18 7.85
CA ARG A 34 2.06 -19.42 7.98
C ARG A 34 1.30 -20.64 7.46
N ALA A 35 -0.04 -20.62 7.52
CA ALA A 35 -0.90 -21.62 6.93
C ALA A 35 -0.99 -21.52 5.41
N GLY A 36 -0.57 -20.40 4.84
CA GLY A 36 -0.74 -20.10 3.42
C GLY A 36 -2.18 -19.71 3.08
N GLU A 37 -2.88 -19.13 4.04
CA GLU A 37 -4.27 -18.67 3.95
C GLU A 37 -4.33 -17.14 3.90
N HIS A 38 -5.47 -16.61 3.43
CA HIS A 38 -5.78 -15.18 3.44
C HIS A 38 -6.50 -14.76 4.72
N THR A 39 -6.58 -13.46 4.97
CA THR A 39 -7.27 -12.86 6.12
C THR A 39 -8.74 -12.55 5.80
N ASP A 40 -9.47 -13.52 5.24
CA ASP A 40 -10.82 -13.33 4.70
C ASP A 40 -11.81 -12.81 5.74
N GLU A 41 -11.71 -13.29 6.98
CA GLU A 41 -12.60 -12.87 8.08
C GLU A 41 -12.39 -11.39 8.42
N LEU A 42 -11.13 -10.97 8.56
CA LEU A 42 -10.78 -9.57 8.83
C LEU A 42 -11.16 -8.67 7.66
N TRP A 43 -10.88 -9.10 6.41
CA TRP A 43 -11.25 -8.37 5.21
C TRP A 43 -12.77 -8.18 5.11
N SER A 44 -13.54 -9.25 5.30
CA SER A 44 -15.00 -9.21 5.26
C SER A 44 -15.60 -8.32 6.34
N GLU A 45 -15.07 -8.34 7.58
CA GLU A 45 -15.53 -7.47 8.65
C GLU A 45 -15.20 -6.00 8.36
N ALA A 46 -13.98 -5.71 7.88
CA ALA A 46 -13.59 -4.36 7.49
C ALA A 46 -14.49 -3.81 6.36
N GLY A 47 -14.85 -4.65 5.37
CA GLY A 47 -15.78 -4.28 4.31
C GLY A 47 -17.17 -3.97 4.84
N LYS A 48 -17.74 -4.84 5.67
CA LYS A 48 -19.08 -4.65 6.29
C LYS A 48 -19.16 -3.38 7.13
N LEU A 49 -18.06 -2.97 7.75
CA LEU A 49 -17.98 -1.74 8.54
C LEU A 49 -17.68 -0.50 7.68
N GLY A 50 -17.51 -0.65 6.36
CA GLY A 50 -17.23 0.44 5.44
C GLY A 50 -15.79 0.96 5.46
N PHE A 51 -14.88 0.25 6.13
CA PHE A 51 -13.49 0.72 6.26
C PHE A 51 -12.67 0.56 4.98
N ILE A 52 -13.01 -0.43 4.13
CA ILE A 52 -12.28 -0.67 2.88
C ILE A 52 -12.53 0.44 1.86
N GLY A 53 -13.79 0.84 1.68
CA GLY A 53 -14.18 1.83 0.68
C GLY A 53 -14.36 3.24 1.22
N VAL A 54 -13.81 3.57 2.39
CA VAL A 54 -14.02 4.85 3.06
C VAL A 54 -13.65 6.07 2.20
N ASN A 55 -12.68 5.92 1.29
CA ASN A 55 -12.18 6.96 0.38
C ASN A 55 -12.90 7.01 -0.97
N LEU A 56 -13.80 6.07 -1.26
CA LEU A 56 -14.48 5.99 -2.55
C LEU A 56 -15.78 6.82 -2.53
N PRO A 57 -16.26 7.32 -3.68
CA PRO A 57 -17.43 8.18 -3.75
C PRO A 57 -18.70 7.51 -3.21
N GLU A 58 -19.54 8.26 -2.49
CA GLU A 58 -20.83 7.77 -1.98
C GLU A 58 -21.79 7.33 -3.10
N GLU A 59 -21.83 8.08 -4.20
CA GLU A 59 -22.65 7.75 -5.37
C GLU A 59 -22.30 6.41 -6.00
N ASP A 60 -21.08 5.94 -5.81
CA ASP A 60 -20.59 4.66 -6.28
C ASP A 60 -20.60 3.57 -5.18
N GLY A 61 -21.15 3.87 -3.99
CA GLY A 61 -21.27 2.93 -2.87
C GLY A 61 -20.11 2.97 -1.88
N GLY A 62 -19.22 3.95 -1.96
CA GLY A 62 -18.15 4.18 -1.00
C GLY A 62 -18.56 5.02 0.21
N GLY A 63 -17.60 5.35 1.07
CA GLY A 63 -17.82 6.16 2.28
C GLY A 63 -17.82 7.67 2.08
N GLY A 64 -17.46 8.16 0.89
CA GLY A 64 -17.43 9.59 0.57
C GLY A 64 -16.39 10.42 1.32
N ALA A 65 -15.51 9.79 2.12
CA ALA A 65 -14.42 10.47 2.80
C ALA A 65 -13.17 10.59 1.90
N GLY A 66 -11.99 10.79 2.48
CA GLY A 66 -10.78 11.02 1.70
C GLY A 66 -9.71 9.95 1.89
N MET A 67 -8.58 10.19 1.24
CA MET A 67 -7.37 9.41 1.44
C MET A 67 -6.83 9.58 2.88
N TYR A 68 -7.14 10.70 3.53
CA TYR A 68 -6.81 10.90 4.93
C TYR A 68 -7.46 9.81 5.80
N GLU A 69 -8.77 9.60 5.69
CA GLU A 69 -9.51 8.60 6.45
C GLU A 69 -9.05 7.17 6.11
N LEU A 70 -8.81 6.85 4.84
CA LEU A 70 -8.26 5.54 4.48
C LEU A 70 -6.87 5.32 5.09
N SER A 71 -6.04 6.37 5.18
CA SER A 71 -4.72 6.29 5.84
C SER A 71 -4.84 6.03 7.34
N LEU A 72 -5.86 6.58 8.03
CA LEU A 72 -6.15 6.27 9.43
C LEU A 72 -6.53 4.79 9.61
N VAL A 73 -7.36 4.26 8.72
CA VAL A 73 -7.74 2.83 8.74
C VAL A 73 -6.51 1.95 8.61
N MET A 74 -5.64 2.21 7.63
CA MET A 74 -4.41 1.44 7.44
C MET A 74 -3.46 1.55 8.63
N GLU A 75 -3.28 2.74 9.17
CA GLU A 75 -2.40 2.98 10.32
C GLU A 75 -2.85 2.16 11.53
N GLU A 76 -4.15 2.16 11.86
CA GLU A 76 -4.65 1.42 13.02
C GLU A 76 -4.62 -0.10 12.81
N MET A 77 -4.93 -0.61 11.62
CA MET A 77 -4.77 -2.04 11.32
C MET A 77 -3.32 -2.48 11.46
N ALA A 78 -2.38 -1.69 10.91
CA ALA A 78 -0.96 -1.99 11.04
C ALA A 78 -0.46 -1.88 12.49
N ALA A 79 -0.99 -0.94 13.28
CA ALA A 79 -0.67 -0.79 14.70
C ALA A 79 -1.20 -1.95 15.56
N ALA A 80 -2.25 -2.64 15.10
CA ALA A 80 -2.71 -3.89 15.71
C ALA A 80 -1.88 -5.13 15.27
N GLY A 81 -0.96 -4.98 14.31
CA GLY A 81 -0.16 -6.07 13.76
C GLY A 81 -0.80 -6.84 12.61
N SER A 82 -1.85 -6.31 12.01
CA SER A 82 -2.63 -6.93 10.92
C SER A 82 -2.79 -6.01 9.72
N ALA A 83 -1.68 -5.44 9.22
CA ALA A 83 -1.66 -4.59 8.03
C ALA A 83 -2.17 -5.35 6.79
N LEU A 84 -3.22 -4.83 6.13
CA LEU A 84 -3.80 -5.42 4.94
C LEU A 84 -3.24 -4.74 3.68
N LEU A 85 -2.28 -5.39 3.01
CA LEU A 85 -1.66 -4.85 1.79
C LEU A 85 -2.68 -4.59 0.68
N MET A 86 -3.72 -5.42 0.59
CA MET A 86 -4.75 -5.25 -0.43
C MET A 86 -5.58 -3.96 -0.26
N MET A 87 -5.57 -3.30 0.91
CA MET A 87 -6.13 -1.95 1.06
C MET A 87 -5.33 -0.89 0.30
N VAL A 88 -4.02 -1.08 0.14
CA VAL A 88 -3.20 -0.22 -0.73
C VAL A 88 -3.56 -0.45 -2.19
N VAL A 89 -3.69 -1.72 -2.58
CA VAL A 89 -3.80 -2.11 -3.99
C VAL A 89 -5.22 -1.92 -4.52
N SER A 90 -6.23 -2.44 -3.81
CA SER A 90 -7.61 -2.47 -4.30
C SER A 90 -8.31 -1.11 -4.16
N PRO A 91 -8.66 -0.59 -2.97
CA PRO A 91 -9.37 0.69 -2.88
C PRO A 91 -8.47 1.91 -3.17
N ALA A 92 -7.23 1.96 -2.66
CA ALA A 92 -6.44 3.17 -2.78
C ALA A 92 -5.86 3.38 -4.19
N ILE A 93 -5.38 2.34 -4.87
CA ILE A 93 -4.88 2.47 -6.25
C ILE A 93 -6.03 2.28 -7.24
N ASN A 94 -6.56 1.06 -7.33
CA ASN A 94 -7.49 0.69 -8.41
C ASN A 94 -8.84 1.40 -8.25
N GLY A 95 -9.40 1.42 -7.06
CA GLY A 95 -10.64 2.13 -6.76
C GLY A 95 -10.54 3.62 -7.12
N THR A 96 -9.46 4.28 -6.70
CA THR A 96 -9.24 5.70 -7.02
C THR A 96 -9.07 5.95 -8.52
N ILE A 97 -8.32 5.11 -9.24
CA ILE A 97 -8.13 5.26 -10.69
C ILE A 97 -9.47 5.07 -11.42
N ILE A 98 -10.23 4.02 -11.08
CA ILE A 98 -11.51 3.74 -11.75
C ILE A 98 -12.55 4.82 -11.39
N SER A 99 -12.64 5.28 -10.16
CA SER A 99 -13.55 6.37 -9.76
C SER A 99 -13.28 7.67 -10.51
N LYS A 100 -12.00 8.02 -10.70
CA LYS A 100 -11.63 9.26 -11.38
C LYS A 100 -11.71 9.19 -12.91
N PHE A 101 -11.42 8.05 -13.51
CA PHE A 101 -11.20 7.94 -14.96
C PHE A 101 -12.01 6.84 -15.64
N GLY A 102 -12.59 5.93 -14.90
CA GLY A 102 -13.44 4.88 -15.46
C GLY A 102 -14.71 5.43 -16.13
N THR A 103 -15.21 4.70 -17.11
CA THR A 103 -16.56 4.96 -17.65
C THR A 103 -17.61 4.69 -16.56
N GLU A 104 -18.82 5.22 -16.73
CA GLU A 104 -19.91 4.95 -15.79
C GLU A 104 -20.22 3.46 -15.64
N ASP A 105 -20.05 2.67 -16.70
CA ASP A 105 -20.24 1.22 -16.65
C ASP A 105 -19.11 0.54 -15.88
N GLN A 106 -17.85 1.01 -16.03
CA GLN A 106 -16.73 0.51 -15.24
C GLN A 106 -16.89 0.86 -13.75
N LYS A 107 -17.30 2.08 -13.42
CA LYS A 107 -17.57 2.49 -12.04
C LYS A 107 -18.63 1.60 -11.40
N LYS A 108 -19.80 1.49 -12.05
CA LYS A 108 -20.91 0.64 -11.57
C LYS A 108 -20.54 -0.83 -11.42
N ARG A 109 -19.66 -1.32 -12.28
CA ARG A 109 -19.22 -2.73 -12.23
C ARG A 109 -18.27 -3.00 -11.10
N TRP A 110 -17.33 -2.09 -10.80
CA TRP A 110 -16.20 -2.38 -9.95
C TRP A 110 -16.24 -1.68 -8.59
N ILE A 111 -16.64 -0.40 -8.55
CA ILE A 111 -16.49 0.40 -7.32
C ILE A 111 -17.33 -0.10 -6.16
N PRO A 112 -18.63 -0.47 -6.32
CA PRO A 112 -19.42 -0.97 -5.19
C PRO A 112 -18.80 -2.18 -4.51
N GLY A 113 -18.32 -3.16 -5.31
CA GLY A 113 -17.69 -4.36 -4.77
C GLY A 113 -16.29 -4.11 -4.18
N ILE A 114 -15.55 -3.14 -4.71
CA ILE A 114 -14.28 -2.70 -4.08
C ILE A 114 -14.58 -2.03 -2.73
N ALA A 115 -15.63 -1.21 -2.67
CA ALA A 115 -15.99 -0.45 -1.47
C ALA A 115 -16.44 -1.35 -0.32
N ASP A 116 -17.25 -2.36 -0.59
CA ASP A 116 -17.72 -3.32 0.42
C ASP A 116 -16.78 -4.53 0.63
N GLY A 117 -15.71 -4.61 -0.16
CA GLY A 117 -14.70 -5.66 -0.07
C GLY A 117 -15.10 -6.98 -0.74
N SER A 118 -16.27 -7.07 -1.40
CA SER A 118 -16.70 -8.26 -2.16
C SER A 118 -15.91 -8.46 -3.46
N ILE A 119 -15.32 -7.40 -3.99
CA ILE A 119 -14.38 -7.43 -5.11
C ILE A 119 -13.02 -6.93 -4.62
N THR A 120 -11.99 -7.71 -4.87
CA THR A 120 -10.60 -7.31 -4.71
C THR A 120 -9.95 -7.19 -6.08
N MET A 121 -9.17 -6.13 -6.29
CA MET A 121 -8.41 -5.93 -7.53
C MET A 121 -6.92 -5.88 -7.25
N ALA A 122 -6.13 -6.60 -8.05
CA ALA A 122 -4.68 -6.50 -8.06
C ALA A 122 -4.21 -5.37 -8.99
N PHE A 123 -2.97 -4.89 -8.80
CA PHE A 123 -2.34 -3.86 -9.63
C PHE A 123 -1.01 -4.36 -10.20
N ALA A 124 -0.83 -4.26 -11.52
CA ALA A 124 0.31 -4.84 -12.21
C ALA A 124 1.05 -3.82 -13.10
N ILE A 125 2.13 -3.24 -12.54
CA ILE A 125 3.02 -2.33 -13.27
C ILE A 125 4.42 -2.91 -13.46
N THR A 126 5.02 -3.45 -12.39
CA THR A 126 6.41 -3.89 -12.34
C THR A 126 6.69 -5.07 -13.28
N GLU A 127 7.82 -5.03 -13.98
CA GLU A 127 8.29 -6.10 -14.87
C GLU A 127 9.70 -6.57 -14.44
N PRO A 128 10.15 -7.76 -14.86
CA PRO A 128 11.46 -8.27 -14.48
C PRO A 128 12.61 -7.27 -14.70
N ASP A 129 12.58 -6.53 -15.81
CA ASP A 129 13.62 -5.56 -16.19
C ASP A 129 13.19 -4.09 -15.99
N ALA A 130 12.01 -3.83 -15.42
CA ALA A 130 11.45 -2.49 -15.23
C ALA A 130 10.79 -2.34 -13.85
N GLY A 131 11.61 -2.26 -12.80
CA GLY A 131 11.22 -1.93 -11.43
C GLY A 131 11.27 -0.41 -11.20
N SER A 132 12.39 0.10 -10.65
CA SER A 132 12.58 1.55 -10.38
C SER A 132 12.40 2.43 -11.61
N ASN A 133 12.74 1.93 -12.80
CA ASN A 133 12.50 2.62 -14.07
C ASN A 133 11.26 2.04 -14.78
N SER A 134 10.08 2.35 -14.27
CA SER A 134 8.81 1.92 -14.86
C SER A 134 8.55 2.50 -16.27
N HIS A 135 9.32 3.50 -16.70
CA HIS A 135 9.27 3.99 -18.08
C HIS A 135 9.75 2.95 -19.11
N LYS A 136 10.44 1.89 -18.65
CA LYS A 136 10.96 0.82 -19.53
C LYS A 136 10.07 -0.42 -19.56
N ILE A 137 8.85 -0.38 -19.06
CA ILE A 137 7.93 -1.52 -19.19
C ILE A 137 7.76 -1.90 -20.67
N THR A 138 7.65 -3.18 -20.91
CA THR A 138 7.60 -3.78 -22.25
C THR A 138 6.27 -4.44 -22.58
N THR A 139 5.39 -4.65 -21.56
CA THR A 139 4.03 -5.13 -21.78
C THR A 139 3.30 -4.22 -22.76
N THR A 140 2.82 -4.77 -23.86
CA THR A 140 2.15 -4.02 -24.94
C THR A 140 0.68 -4.41 -25.07
N ALA A 141 -0.12 -3.45 -25.48
CA ALA A 141 -1.49 -3.64 -25.90
C ALA A 141 -1.65 -3.15 -27.34
N ARG A 142 -2.06 -4.02 -28.24
CA ARG A 142 -2.34 -3.68 -29.64
C ARG A 142 -3.83 -3.77 -29.95
N ARG A 143 -4.32 -2.96 -30.86
CA ARG A 143 -5.68 -3.07 -31.36
C ARG A 143 -5.84 -4.28 -32.28
N ASP A 144 -6.96 -4.99 -32.15
CA ASP A 144 -7.42 -6.03 -33.07
C ASP A 144 -8.93 -5.85 -33.33
N GLY A 145 -9.26 -5.08 -34.36
CA GLY A 145 -10.61 -4.57 -34.54
C GLY A 145 -11.02 -3.61 -33.44
N SER A 146 -12.13 -3.91 -32.76
CA SER A 146 -12.59 -3.16 -31.58
C SER A 146 -11.84 -3.56 -30.31
N ASP A 147 -11.27 -4.75 -30.28
CA ASP A 147 -10.68 -5.36 -29.10
C ASP A 147 -9.22 -4.94 -28.88
N TRP A 148 -8.70 -5.31 -27.71
CA TRP A 148 -7.30 -5.19 -27.34
C TRP A 148 -6.67 -6.57 -27.19
N ILE A 149 -5.41 -6.68 -27.57
CA ILE A 149 -4.57 -7.86 -27.30
C ILE A 149 -3.39 -7.43 -26.45
N LEU A 150 -3.29 -7.97 -25.25
CA LEU A 150 -2.21 -7.69 -24.30
C LEU A 150 -1.21 -8.83 -24.30
N SER A 151 0.09 -8.49 -24.38
CA SER A 151 1.20 -9.44 -24.28
C SER A 151 2.33 -8.87 -23.43
N GLY A 152 2.88 -9.69 -22.51
CA GLY A 152 3.98 -9.29 -21.63
C GLY A 152 4.07 -10.09 -20.36
N GLN A 153 4.86 -9.58 -19.41
CA GLN A 153 5.05 -10.19 -18.09
C GLN A 153 5.00 -9.12 -17.00
N LYS A 154 4.51 -9.52 -15.82
CA LYS A 154 4.54 -8.71 -14.61
C LYS A 154 5.12 -9.50 -13.46
N VAL A 155 5.76 -8.84 -12.50
CA VAL A 155 6.39 -9.50 -11.36
C VAL A 155 6.11 -8.72 -10.07
N TYR A 156 6.11 -9.42 -8.93
CA TYR A 156 5.76 -8.88 -7.61
C TYR A 156 4.34 -8.31 -7.55
N ILE A 157 3.39 -9.03 -8.17
CA ILE A 157 1.98 -8.64 -8.15
C ILE A 157 1.32 -9.25 -6.93
N SER A 158 0.82 -8.40 -6.04
CA SER A 158 0.23 -8.80 -4.77
C SER A 158 -1.20 -9.30 -4.95
N GLY A 159 -1.54 -10.43 -4.30
CA GLY A 159 -2.90 -10.89 -4.08
C GLY A 159 -3.69 -11.21 -5.33
N VAL A 160 -3.06 -11.56 -6.44
CA VAL A 160 -3.77 -11.89 -7.69
C VAL A 160 -4.64 -13.14 -7.56
N ASP A 161 -4.27 -14.05 -6.66
CA ASP A 161 -4.97 -15.30 -6.39
C ASP A 161 -6.31 -15.11 -5.66
N GLN A 162 -6.50 -13.98 -4.99
CA GLN A 162 -7.76 -13.59 -4.36
C GLN A 162 -8.50 -12.48 -5.13
N ALA A 163 -7.91 -11.95 -6.21
CA ALA A 163 -8.47 -10.84 -6.97
C ALA A 163 -9.40 -11.31 -8.08
N GLN A 164 -10.50 -10.59 -8.31
CA GLN A 164 -11.42 -10.82 -9.41
C GLN A 164 -10.92 -10.19 -10.72
N ALA A 165 -10.06 -9.18 -10.61
CA ALA A 165 -9.42 -8.53 -11.77
C ALA A 165 -8.05 -7.95 -11.40
N VAL A 166 -7.25 -7.69 -12.42
CA VAL A 166 -5.97 -7.00 -12.33
C VAL A 166 -6.02 -5.73 -13.16
N LEU A 167 -5.68 -4.58 -12.58
CA LEU A 167 -5.43 -3.36 -13.37
C LEU A 167 -3.99 -3.44 -13.89
N VAL A 168 -3.85 -3.72 -15.17
CA VAL A 168 -2.56 -3.91 -15.85
C VAL A 168 -2.12 -2.62 -16.52
N VAL A 169 -0.90 -2.18 -16.20
CA VAL A 169 -0.23 -1.09 -16.92
C VAL A 169 0.52 -1.67 -18.11
N GLY A 170 0.01 -1.41 -19.30
CA GLY A 170 0.66 -1.74 -20.58
C GLY A 170 1.08 -0.49 -21.33
N ARG A 171 1.47 -0.67 -22.59
CA ARG A 171 1.80 0.42 -23.52
C ARG A 171 1.07 0.22 -24.85
N THR A 172 0.48 1.29 -25.35
CA THR A 172 -0.12 1.34 -26.69
C THR A 172 0.69 2.24 -27.60
N GLU A 173 0.56 2.04 -28.91
CA GLU A 173 1.18 2.93 -29.89
C GLU A 173 0.40 4.26 -29.95
N ASP A 174 1.13 5.35 -29.84
CA ASP A 174 0.61 6.69 -30.14
C ASP A 174 0.58 6.90 -31.66
N HIS A 175 -0.60 6.94 -32.22
CA HIS A 175 -0.82 7.09 -33.67
C HIS A 175 -0.24 8.38 -34.26
N LYS A 176 0.08 9.40 -33.44
CA LYS A 176 0.65 10.67 -33.89
C LYS A 176 2.18 10.61 -33.98
N THR A 177 2.80 9.89 -33.05
CA THR A 177 4.26 9.89 -32.89
C THR A 177 4.92 8.54 -33.18
N GLY A 178 4.14 7.46 -33.24
CA GLY A 178 4.64 6.08 -33.31
C GLY A 178 5.33 5.59 -32.04
N ASN A 179 5.37 6.40 -30.98
CA ASN A 179 5.97 6.04 -29.71
C ASN A 179 4.98 5.26 -28.84
N LEU A 180 5.51 4.37 -28.01
CA LEU A 180 4.71 3.67 -27.01
C LEU A 180 4.42 4.57 -25.83
N LYS A 181 3.14 4.69 -25.45
CA LYS A 181 2.65 5.43 -24.27
C LYS A 181 1.93 4.51 -23.29
N PRO A 182 1.94 4.79 -21.98
CA PRO A 182 1.23 3.98 -20.98
C PRO A 182 -0.28 3.90 -21.29
N ALA A 183 -0.89 2.78 -20.93
CA ALA A 183 -2.33 2.57 -20.94
C ALA A 183 -2.70 1.58 -19.83
N LEU A 184 -3.91 1.71 -19.26
CA LEU A 184 -4.37 0.92 -18.13
C LEU A 184 -5.56 0.06 -18.55
N PHE A 185 -5.48 -1.24 -18.27
CA PHE A 185 -6.50 -2.20 -18.67
C PHE A 185 -6.99 -3.00 -17.47
N VAL A 186 -8.31 -3.08 -17.28
CA VAL A 186 -8.89 -4.02 -16.33
C VAL A 186 -8.96 -5.40 -16.99
N VAL A 187 -8.24 -6.35 -16.42
CA VAL A 187 -8.15 -7.74 -16.90
C VAL A 187 -8.77 -8.64 -15.85
N PRO A 188 -9.96 -9.25 -16.08
CA PRO A 188 -10.49 -10.29 -15.19
C PRO A 188 -9.48 -11.44 -15.03
N THR A 189 -9.33 -11.97 -13.82
CA THR A 189 -8.30 -12.97 -13.52
C THR A 189 -8.52 -14.32 -14.20
N ASP A 190 -9.75 -14.59 -14.66
CA ASP A 190 -10.13 -15.78 -15.41
C ASP A 190 -10.02 -15.61 -16.96
N THR A 191 -9.47 -14.48 -17.43
CA THR A 191 -9.34 -14.22 -18.87
C THR A 191 -8.35 -15.20 -19.51
N PRO A 192 -8.73 -15.89 -20.60
CA PRO A 192 -7.82 -16.77 -21.34
C PRO A 192 -6.52 -16.05 -21.76
N GLY A 193 -5.38 -16.72 -21.56
CA GLY A 193 -4.05 -16.15 -21.84
C GLY A 193 -3.42 -15.45 -20.63
N LEU A 194 -4.17 -15.13 -19.57
CA LEU A 194 -3.60 -14.69 -18.30
C LEU A 194 -3.29 -15.92 -17.44
N THR A 195 -2.02 -16.05 -17.06
CA THR A 195 -1.59 -17.06 -16.09
C THR A 195 -0.67 -16.42 -15.05
N TYR A 196 -0.59 -17.02 -13.85
CA TYR A 196 0.27 -16.52 -12.81
C TYR A 196 0.90 -17.63 -11.97
N THR A 197 2.07 -17.34 -11.43
CA THR A 197 2.82 -18.27 -10.57
C THR A 197 3.25 -17.58 -9.31
N LYS A 198 3.01 -18.21 -8.15
CA LYS A 198 3.39 -17.67 -6.83
C LYS A 198 4.92 -17.58 -6.72
N ILE A 199 5.39 -16.46 -6.26
CA ILE A 199 6.80 -16.22 -5.93
C ILE A 199 7.02 -16.59 -4.45
N PRO A 200 7.89 -17.56 -4.12
CA PRO A 200 8.27 -17.80 -2.73
C PRO A 200 8.93 -16.57 -2.12
N MET A 201 8.40 -16.09 -1.00
CA MET A 201 8.89 -14.89 -0.32
C MET A 201 9.34 -15.24 1.10
N GLU A 202 10.39 -14.55 1.58
CA GLU A 202 10.83 -14.60 2.98
C GLU A 202 10.01 -13.67 3.89
N ILE A 203 9.12 -12.87 3.32
CA ILE A 203 8.17 -12.04 4.08
C ILE A 203 7.03 -12.92 4.56
N VAL A 204 6.77 -12.91 5.86
CA VAL A 204 5.61 -13.57 6.46
C VAL A 204 4.41 -12.66 6.30
N SER A 205 3.59 -12.93 5.28
CA SER A 205 2.39 -12.16 4.92
C SER A 205 1.32 -13.07 4.37
N PRO A 206 0.03 -12.85 4.67
CA PRO A 206 -1.08 -13.58 4.05
C PRO A 206 -1.38 -13.12 2.62
N GLU A 207 -0.81 -12.00 2.17
CA GLU A 207 -0.90 -11.55 0.78
C GLU A 207 0.33 -12.01 0.00
N PHE A 208 0.11 -12.93 -0.94
CA PHE A 208 1.17 -13.54 -1.72
C PHE A 208 1.58 -12.68 -2.91
N GLN A 209 2.80 -12.91 -3.39
CA GLN A 209 3.35 -12.22 -4.55
C GLN A 209 3.40 -13.17 -5.75
N PHE A 210 3.12 -12.64 -6.93
CA PHE A 210 3.03 -13.43 -8.15
C PHE A 210 3.81 -12.83 -9.30
N GLN A 211 4.26 -13.72 -10.18
CA GLN A 211 4.64 -13.41 -11.54
C GLN A 211 3.44 -13.68 -12.45
N LEU A 212 3.09 -12.74 -13.31
CA LEU A 212 2.00 -12.85 -14.28
C LEU A 212 2.57 -12.96 -15.69
N PHE A 213 1.91 -13.77 -16.51
CA PHE A 213 2.17 -13.91 -17.94
C PHE A 213 0.90 -13.56 -18.70
N LEU A 214 1.03 -12.69 -19.69
CA LEU A 214 -0.01 -12.22 -20.58
C LEU A 214 0.35 -12.74 -21.98
N ASP A 215 -0.27 -13.85 -22.39
CA ASP A 215 -0.05 -14.49 -23.69
C ASP A 215 -1.24 -14.21 -24.60
N GLU A 216 -1.12 -13.14 -25.40
CA GLU A 216 -2.16 -12.68 -26.33
C GLU A 216 -3.55 -12.55 -25.65
N VAL A 217 -3.59 -11.99 -24.44
CA VAL A 217 -4.83 -11.79 -23.68
C VAL A 217 -5.78 -10.87 -24.44
N ARG A 218 -6.89 -11.42 -24.90
CA ARG A 218 -7.92 -10.66 -25.62
C ARG A 218 -8.90 -10.00 -24.65
N LEU A 219 -9.07 -8.69 -24.80
CA LEU A 219 -9.94 -7.86 -23.99
C LEU A 219 -10.90 -7.06 -24.88
N PRO A 220 -12.14 -6.82 -24.45
CA PRO A 220 -13.07 -5.94 -25.16
C PRO A 220 -12.58 -4.48 -25.10
N ALA A 221 -13.16 -3.64 -25.95
CA ALA A 221 -12.79 -2.22 -26.07
C ALA A 221 -12.91 -1.45 -24.73
N ASP A 222 -13.89 -1.80 -23.92
CA ASP A 222 -14.20 -1.19 -22.62
C ASP A 222 -13.31 -1.67 -21.47
N ALA A 223 -12.33 -2.54 -21.72
CA ALA A 223 -11.31 -2.89 -20.74
C ALA A 223 -10.30 -1.76 -20.49
N LEU A 224 -10.14 -0.83 -21.45
CA LEU A 224 -9.29 0.35 -21.28
C LEU A 224 -9.92 1.30 -20.26
N VAL A 225 -9.18 1.68 -19.22
CA VAL A 225 -9.60 2.68 -18.25
C VAL A 225 -9.22 4.07 -18.74
N GLY A 226 -10.20 4.98 -18.75
CA GLY A 226 -9.99 6.35 -19.17
C GLY A 226 -9.74 6.49 -20.68
N SER A 227 -8.67 7.17 -21.06
CA SER A 227 -8.31 7.38 -22.45
C SER A 227 -6.83 7.11 -22.74
N GLU A 228 -6.52 6.77 -23.97
CA GLU A 228 -5.15 6.56 -24.43
C GLU A 228 -4.26 7.81 -24.27
N ASP A 229 -4.84 9.00 -24.31
CA ASP A 229 -4.07 10.26 -24.25
C ASP A 229 -3.78 10.75 -22.82
N ALA A 230 -4.49 10.28 -21.81
CA ALA A 230 -4.37 10.73 -20.43
C ALA A 230 -3.65 9.71 -19.49
N ALA A 231 -3.13 8.62 -20.02
CA ALA A 231 -2.66 7.47 -19.25
C ALA A 231 -1.58 7.79 -18.20
N ILE A 232 -0.69 8.75 -18.43
CA ILE A 232 0.32 9.18 -17.45
C ILE A 232 -0.36 9.82 -16.23
N ALA A 233 -1.30 10.75 -16.46
CA ALA A 233 -2.04 11.40 -15.36
C ALA A 233 -2.88 10.38 -14.58
N GLN A 234 -3.50 9.43 -15.29
CA GLN A 234 -4.28 8.33 -14.70
C GLN A 234 -3.41 7.44 -13.82
N LEU A 235 -2.22 7.09 -14.27
CA LEU A 235 -1.27 6.30 -13.49
C LEU A 235 -0.85 7.04 -12.21
N PHE A 236 -0.48 8.31 -12.31
CA PHE A 236 -0.06 9.11 -11.16
C PHE A 236 -1.17 9.31 -10.14
N ALA A 237 -2.44 9.35 -10.55
CA ALA A 237 -3.58 9.45 -9.63
C ALA A 237 -3.66 8.29 -8.63
N GLY A 238 -3.20 7.09 -9.00
CA GLY A 238 -3.09 5.93 -8.09
C GLY A 238 -1.77 5.87 -7.33
N LEU A 239 -0.68 6.42 -7.89
CA LEU A 239 0.65 6.30 -7.28
C LEU A 239 0.86 7.21 -6.06
N ASN A 240 0.19 8.35 -5.95
CA ASN A 240 0.24 9.18 -4.74
C ASN A 240 -0.50 8.50 -3.57
N PRO A 241 -1.76 8.01 -3.73
CA PRO A 241 -2.41 7.13 -2.77
C PRO A 241 -1.55 5.95 -2.31
N GLU A 242 -0.89 5.27 -3.22
CA GLU A 242 0.00 4.14 -2.92
C GLU A 242 1.10 4.53 -1.93
N ARG A 243 1.75 5.69 -2.14
CA ARG A 243 2.80 6.20 -1.23
C ARG A 243 2.25 6.61 0.13
N ILE A 244 1.09 7.26 0.16
CA ILE A 244 0.41 7.66 1.39
C ILE A 244 0.05 6.42 2.21
N MET A 245 -0.56 5.42 1.59
CA MET A 245 -0.93 4.17 2.24
C MET A 245 0.28 3.35 2.69
N GLY A 246 1.34 3.31 1.88
CA GLY A 246 2.61 2.71 2.27
C GLY A 246 3.26 3.40 3.48
N ALA A 247 3.13 4.73 3.58
CA ALA A 247 3.57 5.47 4.77
C ALA A 247 2.70 5.16 5.99
N ALA A 248 1.37 5.09 5.83
CA ALA A 248 0.43 4.76 6.90
C ALA A 248 0.68 3.35 7.46
N SER A 249 0.87 2.36 6.59
CA SER A 249 1.26 1.00 6.99
C SER A 249 2.58 0.98 7.77
N ALA A 250 3.60 1.72 7.29
CA ALA A 250 4.89 1.78 7.96
C ALA A 250 4.81 2.50 9.32
N VAL A 251 4.04 3.58 9.45
CA VAL A 251 3.78 4.26 10.72
C VAL A 251 3.10 3.31 11.71
N GLY A 252 2.04 2.64 11.30
CA GLY A 252 1.33 1.67 12.15
C GLY A 252 2.23 0.52 12.59
N MET A 253 3.02 -0.03 11.68
CA MET A 253 4.00 -1.09 11.99
C MET A 253 5.06 -0.60 13.01
N GLY A 254 5.53 0.64 12.88
CA GLY A 254 6.47 1.24 13.84
C GLY A 254 5.84 1.42 15.22
N ARG A 255 4.58 1.89 15.29
CA ARG A 255 3.78 1.98 16.53
C ARG A 255 3.65 0.61 17.19
N PHE A 256 3.21 -0.39 16.42
CA PHE A 256 3.11 -1.78 16.88
C PHE A 256 4.43 -2.28 17.53
N ALA A 257 5.55 -2.05 16.86
CA ALA A 257 6.86 -2.50 17.36
C ALA A 257 7.28 -1.78 18.65
N ILE A 258 7.04 -0.46 18.71
CA ILE A 258 7.34 0.34 19.90
C ILE A 258 6.48 -0.10 21.09
N ASP A 259 5.17 -0.27 20.90
CA ASP A 259 4.24 -0.68 21.94
C ASP A 259 4.63 -2.05 22.52
N LYS A 260 4.91 -3.03 21.65
CA LYS A 260 5.40 -4.36 22.06
C LYS A 260 6.70 -4.28 22.85
N ALA A 261 7.65 -3.45 22.43
CA ALA A 261 8.90 -3.26 23.14
C ALA A 261 8.70 -2.58 24.49
N VAL A 262 7.88 -1.53 24.53
CA VAL A 262 7.58 -0.76 25.75
C VAL A 262 6.90 -1.64 26.80
N ASP A 263 5.93 -2.45 26.40
CA ASP A 263 5.24 -3.37 27.31
C ASP A 263 6.21 -4.42 27.89
N TYR A 264 7.10 -4.95 27.05
CA TYR A 264 8.11 -5.90 27.51
C TYR A 264 9.10 -5.27 28.47
N VAL A 265 9.69 -4.11 28.14
CA VAL A 265 10.74 -3.50 28.97
C VAL A 265 10.23 -2.93 30.29
N LYS A 266 8.92 -2.64 30.40
CA LYS A 266 8.26 -2.28 31.67
C LYS A 266 8.15 -3.47 32.64
N GLN A 267 7.99 -4.68 32.11
CA GLN A 267 7.75 -5.89 32.91
C GLN A 267 9.04 -6.66 33.20
N ARG A 268 9.94 -6.74 32.22
CA ARG A 268 11.19 -7.50 32.34
C ARG A 268 12.13 -6.84 33.33
N GLN A 269 12.49 -7.56 34.36
CA GLN A 269 13.46 -7.11 35.38
C GLN A 269 14.81 -7.78 35.16
N VAL A 270 15.86 -6.99 35.27
CA VAL A 270 17.25 -7.43 35.39
C VAL A 270 17.83 -6.67 36.58
N TRP A 271 18.53 -7.39 37.46
CA TRP A 271 19.00 -6.92 38.76
C TRP A 271 17.83 -6.54 39.70
N LYS A 272 17.50 -5.28 39.86
CA LYS A 272 16.46 -4.82 40.79
C LYS A 272 15.44 -3.87 40.19
N THR A 273 15.50 -3.61 38.88
CA THR A 273 14.65 -2.64 38.17
C THR A 273 14.16 -3.19 36.83
N PRO A 274 13.01 -2.74 36.36
CA PRO A 274 12.61 -2.98 34.96
C PRO A 274 13.70 -2.50 34.00
N ILE A 275 13.96 -3.25 32.94
CA ILE A 275 15.02 -2.90 31.97
C ILE A 275 14.77 -1.59 31.26
N GLY A 276 13.50 -1.18 31.16
CA GLY A 276 13.10 0.12 30.60
C GLY A 276 13.58 1.33 31.42
N ALA A 277 14.03 1.14 32.65
CA ALA A 277 14.65 2.20 33.45
C ALA A 277 16.06 2.57 32.98
N HIS A 278 16.71 1.70 32.20
CA HIS A 278 18.05 1.95 31.71
C HIS A 278 18.02 2.82 30.45
N GLN A 279 18.76 3.94 30.46
CA GLN A 279 18.82 4.90 29.34
C GLN A 279 19.28 4.27 28.03
N GLY A 280 20.12 3.23 28.07
CA GLY A 280 20.52 2.44 26.90
C GLY A 280 19.35 1.77 26.15
N LEU A 281 18.18 1.60 26.78
CA LEU A 281 16.94 1.08 26.16
C LEU A 281 15.87 2.17 26.02
N SER A 282 15.67 3.00 27.06
CA SER A 282 14.60 4.01 27.02
C SER A 282 14.85 5.12 25.99
N HIS A 283 16.10 5.58 25.82
CA HIS A 283 16.42 6.64 24.86
C HIS A 283 16.22 6.21 23.40
N PRO A 284 16.70 5.04 22.91
CA PRO A 284 16.39 4.57 21.56
C PRO A 284 14.89 4.39 21.30
N LEU A 285 14.12 3.86 22.28
CA LEU A 285 12.66 3.74 22.14
C LEU A 285 11.98 5.12 22.05
N ALA A 286 12.40 6.08 22.86
CA ALA A 286 11.89 7.45 22.80
C ALA A 286 12.24 8.13 21.47
N GLN A 287 13.46 7.94 20.96
CA GLN A 287 13.87 8.45 19.65
C GLN A 287 13.01 7.85 18.54
N ASN A 288 12.81 6.54 18.52
CA ASN A 288 11.97 5.87 17.51
C ASN A 288 10.52 6.36 17.57
N HIS A 289 9.99 6.58 18.77
CA HIS A 289 8.65 7.14 18.93
C HIS A 289 8.54 8.55 18.30
N ILE A 290 9.51 9.43 18.57
CA ILE A 290 9.56 10.77 17.98
C ILE A 290 9.62 10.68 16.44
N GLU A 291 10.46 9.81 15.89
CA GLU A 291 10.61 9.66 14.43
C GLU A 291 9.32 9.12 13.76
N ILE A 292 8.59 8.20 14.41
CA ILE A 292 7.30 7.71 13.95
C ILE A 292 6.25 8.83 13.97
N GLU A 293 6.17 9.63 15.03
CA GLU A 293 5.22 10.75 15.11
C GLU A 293 5.51 11.82 14.04
N LEU A 294 6.79 12.13 13.77
CA LEU A 294 7.16 13.04 12.68
C LEU A 294 6.77 12.47 11.30
N ALA A 295 6.98 11.17 11.07
CA ALA A 295 6.58 10.52 9.83
C ALA A 295 5.06 10.50 9.65
N LYS A 296 4.30 10.28 10.73
CA LYS A 296 2.84 10.35 10.76
C LYS A 296 2.34 11.74 10.35
N LEU A 297 2.88 12.81 10.92
CA LEU A 297 2.51 14.18 10.55
C LEU A 297 2.77 14.46 9.07
N MET A 298 3.87 13.96 8.51
CA MET A 298 4.15 14.11 7.08
C MET A 298 3.18 13.30 6.21
N MET A 299 2.78 12.11 6.64
CA MET A 299 1.77 11.29 5.96
C MET A 299 0.39 11.98 5.98
N GLN A 300 -0.03 12.52 7.12
CA GLN A 300 -1.27 13.27 7.26
C GLN A 300 -1.28 14.51 6.37
N LYS A 301 -0.14 15.24 6.29
CA LYS A 301 0.01 16.37 5.35
C LYS A 301 -0.17 15.92 3.91
N ALA A 302 0.45 14.82 3.51
CA ALA A 302 0.34 14.30 2.15
C ALA A 302 -1.09 13.91 1.79
N ALA A 303 -1.80 13.23 2.69
CA ALA A 303 -3.19 12.85 2.52
C ALA A 303 -4.11 14.08 2.41
N SER A 304 -3.95 15.07 3.31
CA SER A 304 -4.74 16.30 3.28
C SER A 304 -4.53 17.12 1.99
N LEU A 305 -3.31 17.18 1.47
CA LEU A 305 -3.02 17.83 0.19
C LEU A 305 -3.65 17.10 -0.99
N TYR A 306 -3.62 15.77 -0.96
CA TYR A 306 -4.24 14.93 -1.98
C TYR A 306 -5.76 15.14 -2.01
N ASP A 307 -6.42 15.12 -0.85
CA ASP A 307 -7.87 15.31 -0.71
C ASP A 307 -8.29 16.75 -1.08
N ALA A 308 -7.40 17.73 -0.89
CA ALA A 308 -7.61 19.10 -1.36
C ALA A 308 -7.43 19.27 -2.89
N GLY A 309 -7.00 18.25 -3.62
CA GLY A 309 -6.78 18.29 -5.06
C GLY A 309 -5.46 18.97 -5.48
N ASP A 310 -4.54 19.22 -4.56
CA ASP A 310 -3.19 19.71 -4.87
C ASP A 310 -2.25 18.54 -5.17
N ASP A 311 -2.40 17.95 -6.34
CA ASP A 311 -1.67 16.75 -6.75
C ASP A 311 -0.13 16.93 -6.76
N VAL A 312 0.35 18.15 -7.03
CA VAL A 312 1.80 18.46 -7.08
C VAL A 312 2.39 18.49 -5.67
N ALA A 313 1.78 19.24 -4.76
CA ALA A 313 2.22 19.29 -3.37
C ALA A 313 2.00 17.94 -2.66
N ALA A 314 0.92 17.24 -2.99
CA ALA A 314 0.65 15.89 -2.50
C ALA A 314 1.74 14.91 -2.93
N ALA A 315 2.19 14.95 -4.18
CA ALA A 315 3.26 14.08 -4.68
C ALA A 315 4.58 14.31 -3.93
N GLU A 316 4.95 15.57 -3.70
CA GLU A 316 6.15 15.90 -2.93
C GLU A 316 6.03 15.40 -1.48
N ALA A 317 4.94 15.73 -0.80
CA ALA A 317 4.70 15.31 0.58
C ALA A 317 4.59 13.78 0.73
N ALA A 318 3.94 13.08 -0.21
CA ALA A 318 3.81 11.62 -0.19
C ALA A 318 5.16 10.91 -0.34
N ASN A 319 6.05 11.42 -1.19
CA ASN A 319 7.42 10.89 -1.29
C ASN A 319 8.19 11.09 0.03
N MET A 320 8.13 12.29 0.62
CA MET A 320 8.77 12.56 1.92
C MET A 320 8.18 11.70 3.04
N ALA A 321 6.86 11.55 3.10
CA ALA A 321 6.16 10.72 4.08
C ALA A 321 6.60 9.26 3.99
N LYS A 322 6.60 8.71 2.78
CA LYS A 322 6.98 7.32 2.52
C LYS A 322 8.45 7.06 2.91
N TYR A 323 9.35 7.99 2.60
CA TYR A 323 10.74 7.90 3.03
C TYR A 323 10.86 7.91 4.55
N ALA A 324 10.29 8.93 5.20
CA ALA A 324 10.38 9.10 6.65
C ALA A 324 9.77 7.91 7.40
N ALA A 325 8.57 7.46 7.01
CA ALA A 325 7.90 6.33 7.63
C ALA A 325 8.66 5.01 7.44
N GLY A 326 9.17 4.74 6.24
CA GLY A 326 9.96 3.54 5.96
C GLY A 326 11.26 3.49 6.77
N GLU A 327 11.98 4.62 6.90
CA GLU A 327 13.20 4.71 7.69
C GLU A 327 12.92 4.56 9.20
N ALA A 328 11.89 5.24 9.70
CA ALA A 328 11.50 5.19 11.11
C ALA A 328 10.98 3.79 11.52
N SER A 329 10.13 3.19 10.69
CA SER A 329 9.58 1.85 10.94
C SER A 329 10.67 0.78 11.06
N VAL A 330 11.62 0.77 10.12
CA VAL A 330 12.73 -0.20 10.15
C VAL A 330 13.54 -0.05 11.44
N ARG A 331 13.85 1.18 11.87
CA ARG A 331 14.58 1.41 13.13
C ARG A 331 13.76 1.00 14.36
N ALA A 332 12.46 1.29 14.36
CA ALA A 332 11.57 0.92 15.45
C ALA A 332 11.45 -0.61 15.62
N VAL A 333 11.31 -1.34 14.51
CA VAL A 333 11.22 -2.81 14.53
C VAL A 333 12.55 -3.44 14.96
N ASP A 334 13.68 -2.97 14.45
CA ASP A 334 15.01 -3.44 14.84
C ASP A 334 15.26 -3.21 16.35
N GLN A 335 14.94 -2.02 16.84
CA GLN A 335 15.05 -1.68 18.26
C GLN A 335 14.11 -2.53 19.13
N ALA A 336 12.91 -2.84 18.64
CA ALA A 336 11.98 -3.69 19.38
C ALA A 336 12.56 -5.11 19.55
N VAL A 337 13.07 -5.72 18.48
CA VAL A 337 13.77 -7.02 18.56
C VAL A 337 14.94 -6.97 19.53
N GLN A 338 15.77 -5.93 19.43
CA GLN A 338 16.91 -5.72 20.34
C GLN A 338 16.46 -5.59 21.80
N SER A 339 15.37 -4.85 22.06
CA SER A 339 14.85 -4.63 23.42
C SER A 339 14.31 -5.91 24.07
N LEU A 340 13.74 -6.82 23.27
CA LEU A 340 13.26 -8.12 23.76
C LEU A 340 14.41 -9.14 23.93
N GLY A 341 15.59 -8.89 23.39
CA GLY A 341 16.72 -9.81 23.43
C GLY A 341 16.39 -11.15 22.76
N GLY A 342 16.76 -12.27 23.39
CA GLY A 342 16.45 -13.60 22.84
C GLY A 342 14.97 -13.85 22.56
N ASN A 343 14.08 -13.30 23.38
CA ASN A 343 12.62 -13.38 23.19
C ASN A 343 12.18 -12.69 21.88
N GLY A 344 12.88 -11.63 21.46
CA GLY A 344 12.61 -10.93 20.20
C GLY A 344 12.78 -11.80 18.95
N LEU A 345 13.49 -12.94 19.07
CA LEU A 345 13.72 -13.87 17.96
C LEU A 345 12.79 -15.09 17.99
N THR A 346 11.93 -15.20 19.00
CA THR A 346 11.02 -16.35 19.13
C THR A 346 9.73 -16.16 18.35
N LYS A 347 9.11 -17.27 17.96
CA LYS A 347 7.78 -17.26 17.34
C LYS A 347 6.69 -16.77 18.29
N GLU A 348 6.85 -17.00 19.60
CA GLU A 348 5.91 -16.62 20.65
C GLU A 348 5.71 -15.10 20.71
N TYR A 349 6.79 -14.34 20.65
CA TYR A 349 6.70 -12.88 20.63
C TYR A 349 6.41 -12.30 19.26
N GLY A 350 6.70 -13.02 18.18
CA GLY A 350 6.33 -12.70 16.81
C GLY A 350 7.00 -11.46 16.20
N ILE A 351 7.74 -10.66 16.97
CA ILE A 351 8.28 -9.37 16.50
C ILE A 351 9.35 -9.55 15.39
N ALA A 352 10.12 -10.62 15.40
CA ALA A 352 11.11 -10.88 14.35
C ALA A 352 10.48 -11.09 12.97
N SER A 353 9.24 -11.57 12.88
CA SER A 353 8.54 -11.72 11.60
C SER A 353 8.27 -10.37 10.92
N VAL A 354 8.25 -9.27 11.67
CA VAL A 354 8.04 -7.92 11.16
C VAL A 354 9.32 -7.32 10.56
N LEU A 355 10.52 -7.87 10.83
CA LEU A 355 11.78 -7.35 10.27
C LEU A 355 11.79 -7.33 8.75
N THR A 356 11.41 -8.44 8.09
CA THR A 356 11.37 -8.52 6.63
C THR A 356 10.27 -7.63 6.05
N ALA A 357 9.09 -7.60 6.69
CA ALA A 357 7.98 -6.74 6.29
C ALA A 357 8.35 -5.25 6.40
N SER A 358 9.00 -4.83 7.49
CA SER A 358 9.45 -3.44 7.64
C SER A 358 10.47 -3.05 6.56
N ARG A 359 11.31 -4.00 6.13
CA ARG A 359 12.28 -3.77 5.07
C ARG A 359 11.62 -3.44 3.72
N LEU A 360 10.44 -4.00 3.44
CA LEU A 360 9.66 -3.70 2.25
C LEU A 360 9.38 -2.19 2.13
N ALA A 361 9.12 -1.50 3.25
CA ALA A 361 8.87 -0.06 3.26
C ALA A 361 10.03 0.81 2.73
N ARG A 362 11.24 0.28 2.57
CA ARG A 362 12.38 0.96 1.91
C ARG A 362 12.49 0.65 0.42
N ILE A 363 11.77 -0.37 -0.06
CA ILE A 363 11.90 -0.91 -1.42
C ILE A 363 10.69 -0.53 -2.28
N ALA A 364 9.48 -0.80 -1.77
CA ALA A 364 8.21 -0.60 -2.46
C ALA A 364 7.34 0.44 -1.73
N PRO A 365 6.44 1.14 -2.43
CA PRO A 365 6.21 1.14 -3.89
C PRO A 365 7.32 1.84 -4.70
N VAL A 366 8.10 2.71 -4.07
CA VAL A 366 9.25 3.41 -4.67
C VAL A 366 10.44 3.24 -3.74
N SER A 367 11.62 2.90 -4.27
CA SER A 367 12.80 2.77 -3.44
C SER A 367 13.19 4.11 -2.80
N ARG A 368 13.78 4.04 -1.61
CA ARG A 368 14.23 5.24 -0.89
C ARG A 368 15.21 6.08 -1.73
N GLU A 369 16.03 5.45 -2.56
CA GLU A 369 17.00 6.09 -3.44
C GLU A 369 16.29 6.91 -4.53
N MET A 370 15.22 6.38 -5.12
CA MET A 370 14.42 7.10 -6.09
C MET A 370 13.66 8.27 -5.45
N ILE A 371 13.19 8.11 -4.22
CA ILE A 371 12.58 9.23 -3.47
C ILE A 371 13.63 10.34 -3.21
N LEU A 372 14.83 9.99 -2.77
CA LEU A 372 15.89 10.96 -2.57
C LEU A 372 16.27 11.69 -3.86
N ASN A 373 16.32 10.99 -4.99
CA ASN A 373 16.51 11.60 -6.30
C ASN A 373 15.38 12.59 -6.64
N PHE A 374 14.13 12.20 -6.40
CA PHE A 374 12.97 13.06 -6.62
C PHE A 374 13.05 14.34 -5.76
N VAL A 375 13.31 14.21 -4.46
CA VAL A 375 13.42 15.35 -3.54
C VAL A 375 14.61 16.23 -3.92
N ALA A 376 15.77 15.65 -4.25
CA ALA A 376 16.94 16.40 -4.68
C ALA A 376 16.66 17.25 -5.93
N GLN A 377 15.97 16.69 -6.91
CA GLN A 377 15.69 17.35 -8.19
C GLN A 377 14.51 18.33 -8.10
N THR A 378 13.42 17.93 -7.44
CA THR A 378 12.16 18.68 -7.44
C THR A 378 12.10 19.69 -6.31
N SER A 379 12.41 19.28 -5.07
CA SER A 379 12.33 20.19 -3.91
C SER A 379 13.54 21.09 -3.75
N LEU A 380 14.75 20.56 -4.05
CA LEU A 380 16.01 21.31 -3.88
C LEU A 380 16.56 21.91 -5.17
N GLY A 381 15.97 21.59 -6.33
CA GLY A 381 16.42 22.10 -7.63
C GLY A 381 17.81 21.65 -8.04
N LEU A 382 18.30 20.51 -7.50
CA LEU A 382 19.61 19.98 -7.83
C LEU A 382 19.62 19.33 -9.23
N PRO A 383 20.76 19.34 -9.94
CA PRO A 383 20.85 18.73 -11.26
C PRO A 383 20.62 17.20 -11.19
N ARG A 384 20.10 16.64 -12.27
CA ARG A 384 19.94 15.19 -12.44
C ARG A 384 21.28 14.50 -12.47
N SER A 385 21.37 13.30 -11.86
CA SER A 385 22.58 12.47 -11.86
C SER A 385 22.67 11.56 -13.09
N TYR A 386 21.57 11.36 -13.81
CA TYR A 386 21.45 10.54 -15.04
C TYR A 386 20.24 10.95 -15.86
#